data_180b3b1c5a5018a107bdd4c9c796bf6d
#
_entry.id   180b3b1c5a5018a107bdd4c9c796bf6d
#
_cell.length_a   1.000
_cell.length_b   1.000
_cell.length_c   1.000
_cell.angle_alpha   90.00
_cell.angle_beta   90.00
_cell.angle_gamma   90.00
#
_symmetry.space_group_name_H-M   'P 1'
#
loop_
_entity.id
_entity.type
_entity.pdbx_description
1 polymer ?
#
loop_
_entity_poly.entity_id
_entity_poly.type
_entity_poly.pdbx_seq_one_letter_code
_entity_poly.pdbx_strand_id
1 'polypeptide(L)'
;YRTMDIGTAKPSHAESAAVPHHLIDIRDPLQAYSAAEFVQDATRLIAEIRARGALPLLVGGTMLYFKALLDGSDDMPAANPEGRAQLEAQAQAIGWPGMHAELAKVDPTTAARLAPGDSQRIQRALEVWHVSGQPLSSFHTTKKGASSASAASATALFSLEPNNRAWLHERIAQRFDAMLAAGFMDEVRALRARGDLHADLPSMRCVGYRQAWEELDYQARKGPDAPLNIPHFRERGIVATRQLAKRQVTWLRSMPERHAIACDHPTAVAELVQAVLLRLNQAERSAGATA
;
A
#
# COMPACT_ATOMS: atom_id res chain seq x y z
N TYR A 1 -2.49 8.94 -6.34
CA TYR A 1 -1.75 10.19 -6.57
C TYR A 1 -2.05 10.72 -7.97
N ARG A 2 -2.24 12.02 -8.09
CA ARG A 2 -2.40 12.69 -9.39
C ARG A 2 -1.13 12.55 -10.22
N THR A 3 -1.27 12.43 -11.55
CA THR A 3 -0.15 12.35 -12.51
C THR A 3 0.79 11.14 -12.35
N MET A 4 0.39 10.15 -11.57
CA MET A 4 1.06 8.86 -11.45
C MET A 4 0.13 7.79 -12.05
N ASP A 5 0.13 7.67 -13.37
CA ASP A 5 -0.92 6.95 -14.10
C ASP A 5 -0.39 5.62 -14.67
N ILE A 6 0.68 5.68 -15.44
CA ILE A 6 1.25 4.51 -16.12
C ILE A 6 1.86 3.54 -15.12
N GLY A 7 2.74 4.03 -14.25
CA GLY A 7 3.44 3.20 -13.27
C GLY A 7 2.55 2.59 -12.20
N THR A 8 1.38 3.18 -11.94
CA THR A 8 0.37 2.64 -11.03
C THR A 8 -0.68 1.78 -11.73
N ALA A 9 -0.71 1.78 -13.06
CA ALA A 9 -1.80 1.23 -13.88
C ALA A 9 -3.17 1.77 -13.42
N LYS A 10 -3.24 3.09 -13.32
CA LYS A 10 -4.48 3.78 -12.97
C LYS A 10 -5.58 3.43 -13.97
N PRO A 11 -6.82 3.23 -13.52
CA PRO A 11 -7.95 3.03 -14.43
C PRO A 11 -8.05 4.19 -15.45
N SER A 12 -8.30 3.85 -16.69
CA SER A 12 -8.57 4.84 -17.75
C SER A 12 -9.86 5.61 -17.48
N HIS A 13 -10.03 6.74 -18.17
CA HIS A 13 -11.31 7.48 -18.10
C HIS A 13 -12.51 6.63 -18.52
N ALA A 14 -12.35 5.74 -19.52
CA ALA A 14 -13.42 4.87 -19.96
C ALA A 14 -13.80 3.84 -18.89
N GLU A 15 -12.81 3.21 -18.23
CA GLU A 15 -13.04 2.27 -17.12
C GLU A 15 -13.68 2.97 -15.93
N SER A 16 -13.21 4.18 -15.58
CA SER A 16 -13.76 4.97 -14.48
C SER A 16 -15.17 5.49 -14.74
N ALA A 17 -15.54 5.69 -16.01
CA ALA A 17 -16.89 6.07 -16.41
C ALA A 17 -17.86 4.88 -16.36
N ALA A 18 -17.38 3.64 -16.63
CA ALA A 18 -18.20 2.44 -16.59
C ALA A 18 -18.60 2.04 -15.17
N VAL A 19 -17.71 2.22 -14.19
CA VAL A 19 -17.94 1.94 -12.77
C VAL A 19 -17.35 3.07 -11.94
N PRO A 20 -18.10 3.67 -10.98
CA PRO A 20 -17.56 4.70 -10.12
C PRO A 20 -16.35 4.22 -9.33
N HIS A 21 -15.21 4.88 -9.52
CA HIS A 21 -13.99 4.63 -8.78
C HIS A 21 -13.77 5.74 -7.75
N HIS A 22 -13.49 5.34 -6.52
CA HIS A 22 -13.19 6.26 -5.43
C HIS A 22 -11.72 6.14 -5.02
N LEU A 23 -11.21 7.18 -4.35
CA LEU A 23 -9.82 7.26 -3.85
C LEU A 23 -8.75 7.25 -4.96
N ILE A 24 -9.13 7.60 -6.19
CA ILE A 24 -8.23 7.87 -7.30
C ILE A 24 -7.96 9.39 -7.32
N ASP A 25 -6.72 9.79 -7.56
CA ASP A 25 -6.27 11.20 -7.70
C ASP A 25 -6.58 12.14 -6.52
N ILE A 26 -6.76 11.58 -5.34
CA ILE A 26 -7.11 12.34 -4.12
C ILE A 26 -5.92 13.07 -3.49
N ARG A 27 -4.69 12.73 -3.85
CA ARG A 27 -3.47 13.33 -3.30
C ARG A 27 -2.51 13.79 -4.40
N ASP A 28 -1.86 14.92 -4.16
CA ASP A 28 -0.65 15.29 -4.91
C ASP A 28 0.51 14.34 -4.52
N PRO A 29 1.44 14.02 -5.44
CA PRO A 29 2.61 13.19 -5.09
C PRO A 29 3.46 13.72 -3.94
N LEU A 30 3.41 15.01 -3.65
CA LEU A 30 4.07 15.63 -2.51
C LEU A 30 3.45 15.24 -1.17
N GLN A 31 2.17 14.86 -1.18
CA GLN A 31 1.40 14.56 0.02
C GLN A 31 1.53 13.08 0.39
N ALA A 32 1.65 12.78 1.66
CA ALA A 32 1.49 11.41 2.14
C ALA A 32 0.00 11.03 2.23
N TYR A 33 -0.29 9.73 2.14
CA TYR A 33 -1.61 9.18 2.44
C TYR A 33 -1.44 8.01 3.39
N SER A 34 -1.94 8.17 4.60
CA SER A 34 -1.76 7.22 5.69
C SER A 34 -2.84 6.13 5.71
N ALA A 35 -2.56 5.02 6.42
CA ALA A 35 -3.56 3.99 6.64
C ALA A 35 -4.77 4.49 7.46
N ALA A 36 -4.56 5.45 8.37
CA ALA A 36 -5.65 6.05 9.13
C ALA A 36 -6.58 6.90 8.25
N GLU A 37 -6.02 7.74 7.37
CA GLU A 37 -6.80 8.49 6.38
C GLU A 37 -7.57 7.55 5.46
N PHE A 38 -6.93 6.46 5.00
CA PHE A 38 -7.61 5.45 4.20
C PHE A 38 -8.80 4.84 4.94
N VAL A 39 -8.66 4.48 6.22
CA VAL A 39 -9.76 3.90 7.01
C VAL A 39 -10.91 4.89 7.14
N GLN A 40 -10.65 6.17 7.42
CA GLN A 40 -11.66 7.21 7.48
C GLN A 40 -12.41 7.36 6.16
N ASP A 41 -11.67 7.54 5.07
CA ASP A 41 -12.25 7.72 3.74
C ASP A 41 -13.02 6.47 3.27
N ALA A 42 -12.46 5.27 3.46
CA ALA A 42 -13.11 4.02 3.08
C ALA A 42 -14.39 3.79 3.89
N THR A 43 -14.38 4.04 5.20
CA THR A 43 -15.56 3.87 6.06
C THR A 43 -16.69 4.80 5.64
N ARG A 44 -16.39 6.07 5.39
CA ARG A 44 -17.34 7.06 4.88
C ARG A 44 -17.92 6.62 3.53
N LEU A 45 -17.07 6.25 2.57
CA LEU A 45 -17.49 5.84 1.24
C LEU A 45 -18.32 4.54 1.26
N ILE A 46 -17.98 3.57 2.10
CA ILE A 46 -18.78 2.35 2.29
C ILE A 46 -20.19 2.71 2.74
N ALA A 47 -20.32 3.62 3.71
CA ALA A 47 -21.63 4.07 4.19
C ALA A 47 -22.43 4.79 3.08
N GLU A 48 -21.80 5.71 2.36
CA GLU A 48 -22.41 6.44 1.24
C GLU A 48 -22.85 5.51 0.10
N ILE A 49 -22.04 4.51 -0.27
CA ILE A 49 -22.37 3.55 -1.34
C ILE A 49 -23.54 2.66 -0.90
N ARG A 50 -23.54 2.18 0.33
CA ARG A 50 -24.64 1.39 0.88
C ARG A 50 -25.95 2.19 0.97
N ALA A 51 -25.89 3.46 1.37
CA ALA A 51 -27.06 4.31 1.49
C ALA A 51 -27.82 4.52 0.17
N ARG A 52 -27.12 4.41 -0.98
CA ARG A 52 -27.74 4.45 -2.31
C ARG A 52 -28.06 3.06 -2.89
N GLY A 53 -28.07 2.01 -2.08
CA GLY A 53 -28.41 0.65 -2.47
C GLY A 53 -27.35 -0.05 -3.34
N ALA A 54 -26.11 0.46 -3.37
CA ALA A 54 -25.03 -0.12 -4.17
C ALA A 54 -24.07 -0.95 -3.31
N LEU A 55 -23.35 -1.88 -3.94
CA LEU A 55 -22.36 -2.74 -3.30
C LEU A 55 -20.99 -2.04 -3.26
N PRO A 56 -20.41 -1.76 -2.08
CA PRO A 56 -19.06 -1.28 -2.00
C PRO A 56 -18.05 -2.42 -2.26
N LEU A 57 -17.19 -2.25 -3.26
CA LEU A 57 -16.08 -3.15 -3.56
C LEU A 57 -14.76 -2.45 -3.24
N LEU A 58 -13.96 -3.04 -2.35
CA LEU A 58 -12.61 -2.58 -2.07
C LEU A 58 -11.63 -3.42 -2.90
N VAL A 59 -10.94 -2.78 -3.83
CA VAL A 59 -10.00 -3.45 -4.72
C VAL A 59 -8.61 -2.85 -4.57
N GLY A 60 -7.59 -3.68 -4.39
CA GLY A 60 -6.22 -3.20 -4.28
C GLY A 60 -5.23 -4.24 -3.78
N GLY A 61 -4.00 -3.82 -3.54
CA GLY A 61 -2.90 -4.68 -3.10
C GLY A 61 -2.08 -4.10 -1.94
N THR A 62 -2.50 -2.96 -1.36
CA THR A 62 -1.85 -2.38 -0.18
C THR A 62 -2.39 -3.07 1.07
N MET A 63 -1.78 -4.19 1.43
CA MET A 63 -2.25 -5.07 2.52
C MET A 63 -2.40 -4.35 3.87
N LEU A 64 -1.56 -3.33 4.12
CA LEU A 64 -1.67 -2.50 5.32
C LEU A 64 -3.03 -1.78 5.42
N TYR A 65 -3.57 -1.32 4.28
CA TYR A 65 -4.86 -0.64 4.24
C TYR A 65 -6.00 -1.61 4.55
N PHE A 66 -5.99 -2.79 3.94
CA PHE A 66 -6.98 -3.82 4.24
C PHE A 66 -6.93 -4.24 5.70
N LYS A 67 -5.73 -4.47 6.23
CA LYS A 67 -5.57 -4.84 7.64
C LYS A 67 -6.08 -3.75 8.58
N ALA A 68 -5.72 -2.50 8.34
CA ALA A 68 -6.17 -1.38 9.16
C ALA A 68 -7.69 -1.21 9.15
N LEU A 69 -8.34 -1.47 8.01
CA LEU A 69 -9.79 -1.40 7.89
C LEU A 69 -10.50 -2.58 8.56
N LEU A 70 -9.96 -3.81 8.42
CA LEU A 70 -10.56 -5.03 8.97
C LEU A 70 -10.34 -5.18 10.47
N ASP A 71 -9.14 -4.89 10.95
CA ASP A 71 -8.81 -4.98 12.38
C ASP A 71 -9.32 -3.78 13.19
N GLY A 72 -9.76 -2.74 12.51
CA GLY A 72 -10.09 -1.43 13.07
C GLY A 72 -8.84 -0.56 13.25
N SER A 73 -9.06 0.73 13.42
CA SER A 73 -7.98 1.67 13.72
C SER A 73 -7.49 1.44 15.15
N ASP A 74 -6.17 1.29 15.32
CA ASP A 74 -5.57 1.43 16.65
C ASP A 74 -5.74 2.88 17.12
N ASP A 75 -5.95 3.10 18.44
CA ASP A 75 -5.96 4.43 19.04
C ASP A 75 -4.57 5.10 19.03
N MET A 76 -3.75 4.70 18.04
CA MET A 76 -2.43 5.27 17.84
C MET A 76 -2.52 6.73 17.41
N PRO A 77 -1.67 7.60 17.93
CA PRO A 77 -1.62 9.00 17.54
C PRO A 77 -1.51 9.17 16.03
N ALA A 78 -2.18 10.18 15.51
CA ALA A 78 -2.00 10.61 14.12
C ALA A 78 -0.53 10.98 13.83
N ALA A 79 -0.15 10.96 12.56
CA ALA A 79 1.17 11.40 12.15
C ALA A 79 1.39 12.89 12.48
N ASN A 80 2.53 13.21 13.09
CA ASN A 80 2.94 14.57 13.41
C ASN A 80 4.09 15.00 12.47
N PRO A 81 3.83 15.84 11.45
CA PRO A 81 4.87 16.27 10.50
C PRO A 81 6.05 17.00 11.18
N GLU A 82 5.78 17.83 12.16
CA GLU A 82 6.82 18.57 12.88
C GLU A 82 7.70 17.63 13.72
N GLY A 83 7.09 16.70 14.44
CA GLY A 83 7.81 15.68 15.19
C GLY A 83 8.66 14.77 14.28
N ARG A 84 8.16 14.45 13.08
CA ARG A 84 8.93 13.71 12.08
C ARG A 84 10.15 14.47 11.60
N ALA A 85 10.00 15.77 11.30
CA ALA A 85 11.13 16.61 10.89
C ALA A 85 12.22 16.69 11.98
N GLN A 86 11.82 16.78 13.26
CA GLN A 86 12.76 16.74 14.39
C GLN A 86 13.50 15.41 14.50
N LEU A 87 12.76 14.28 14.38
CA LEU A 87 13.37 12.94 14.40
C LEU A 87 14.30 12.71 13.21
N GLU A 88 13.98 13.25 12.04
CA GLU A 88 14.82 13.20 10.85
C GLU A 88 16.12 13.98 11.06
N ALA A 89 16.05 15.20 11.61
CA ALA A 89 17.22 16.01 11.96
C ALA A 89 18.11 15.29 13.01
N GLN A 90 17.50 14.66 14.00
CA GLN A 90 18.24 13.87 14.99
C GLN A 90 18.89 12.64 14.33
N ALA A 91 18.20 11.95 13.40
CA ALA A 91 18.75 10.83 12.67
C ALA A 91 19.92 11.23 11.76
N GLN A 92 19.93 12.45 11.21
CA GLN A 92 21.09 12.98 10.49
C GLN A 92 22.32 13.16 11.39
N ALA A 93 22.11 13.49 12.66
CA ALA A 93 23.22 13.71 13.60
C ALA A 93 23.81 12.40 14.16
N ILE A 94 22.96 11.44 14.57
CA ILE A 94 23.40 10.21 15.28
C ILE A 94 23.24 8.93 14.46
N GLY A 95 22.66 9.02 13.27
CA GLY A 95 22.35 7.88 12.41
C GLY A 95 21.17 7.04 12.90
N TRP A 96 20.61 6.21 12.03
CA TRP A 96 19.50 5.32 12.39
C TRP A 96 19.86 4.27 13.44
N PRO A 97 21.09 3.71 13.50
CA PRO A 97 21.50 2.87 14.62
C PRO A 97 21.45 3.59 15.97
N GLY A 98 21.84 4.89 16.01
CA GLY A 98 21.70 5.72 17.19
C GLY A 98 20.24 5.95 17.60
N MET A 99 19.37 6.23 16.62
CA MET A 99 17.93 6.34 16.84
C MET A 99 17.31 5.03 17.32
N HIS A 100 17.80 3.87 16.86
CA HIS A 100 17.38 2.56 17.36
C HIS A 100 17.76 2.38 18.83
N ALA A 101 18.93 2.85 19.25
CA ALA A 101 19.35 2.82 20.64
C ALA A 101 18.47 3.73 21.53
N GLU A 102 18.05 4.89 21.02
CA GLU A 102 17.07 5.75 21.72
C GLU A 102 15.70 5.05 21.83
N LEU A 103 15.25 4.39 20.76
CA LEU A 103 14.01 3.59 20.80
C LEU A 103 14.10 2.48 21.86
N ALA A 104 15.25 1.82 22.00
CA ALA A 104 15.43 0.74 22.97
C ALA A 104 15.26 1.21 24.42
N LYS A 105 15.47 2.50 24.72
CA LYS A 105 15.27 3.08 26.07
C LYS A 105 13.78 3.25 26.38
N VAL A 106 12.95 3.56 25.41
CA VAL A 106 11.54 3.91 25.60
C VAL A 106 10.57 2.78 25.21
N ASP A 107 10.97 1.93 24.26
CA ASP A 107 10.21 0.76 23.80
C ASP A 107 11.16 -0.41 23.45
N PRO A 108 11.73 -1.09 24.45
CA PRO A 108 12.63 -2.21 24.22
C PRO A 108 11.97 -3.37 23.46
N THR A 109 10.66 -3.55 23.64
CA THR A 109 9.88 -4.60 22.95
C THR A 109 9.83 -4.35 21.44
N THR A 110 9.59 -3.13 21.00
CA THR A 110 9.60 -2.78 19.59
C THR A 110 11.03 -2.79 19.04
N ALA A 111 12.01 -2.22 19.76
CA ALA A 111 13.40 -2.19 19.33
C ALA A 111 13.97 -3.59 19.07
N ALA A 112 13.69 -4.57 19.94
CA ALA A 112 14.17 -5.94 19.77
C ALA A 112 13.68 -6.63 18.48
N ARG A 113 12.59 -6.15 17.89
CA ARG A 113 12.02 -6.69 16.62
C ARG A 113 12.49 -5.96 15.38
N LEU A 114 13.11 -4.80 15.52
CA LEU A 114 13.52 -3.96 14.41
C LEU A 114 15.02 -4.06 14.15
N ALA A 115 15.40 -4.08 12.89
CA ALA A 115 16.80 -3.90 12.52
C ALA A 115 17.23 -2.44 12.80
N PRO A 116 18.48 -2.20 13.23
CA PRO A 116 18.98 -0.85 13.52
C PRO A 116 18.92 0.14 12.34
N GLY A 117 18.83 -0.37 11.10
CA GLY A 117 18.69 0.43 9.88
C GLY A 117 17.24 0.61 9.40
N ASP A 118 16.23 0.10 10.13
CA ASP A 118 14.81 0.23 9.73
C ASP A 118 14.26 1.62 10.10
N SER A 119 14.69 2.62 9.33
CA SER A 119 14.41 4.03 9.58
C SER A 119 12.93 4.33 9.77
N GLN A 120 12.07 3.79 8.90
CA GLN A 120 10.63 4.08 8.93
C GLN A 120 9.94 3.57 10.20
N ARG A 121 10.26 2.35 10.62
CA ARG A 121 9.63 1.77 11.81
C ARG A 121 10.20 2.34 13.10
N ILE A 122 11.49 2.64 13.12
CA ILE A 122 12.14 3.35 14.24
C ILE A 122 11.53 4.74 14.39
N GLN A 123 11.46 5.52 13.29
CA GLN A 123 10.86 6.85 13.30
C GLN A 123 9.40 6.81 13.78
N ARG A 124 8.59 5.87 13.28
CA ARG A 124 7.19 5.76 13.70
C ARG A 124 7.05 5.40 15.18
N ALA A 125 7.87 4.51 15.70
CA ALA A 125 7.82 4.13 17.12
C ALA A 125 8.20 5.29 18.03
N LEU A 126 9.24 6.05 17.69
CA LEU A 126 9.65 7.26 18.43
C LEU A 126 8.60 8.39 18.28
N GLU A 127 8.01 8.57 17.09
CA GLU A 127 6.91 9.53 16.87
C GLU A 127 5.73 9.23 17.82
N VAL A 128 5.30 7.97 17.90
CA VAL A 128 4.21 7.56 18.80
C VAL A 128 4.57 7.87 20.24
N TRP A 129 5.78 7.54 20.67
CA TRP A 129 6.26 7.87 22.01
C TRP A 129 6.25 9.38 22.30
N HIS A 130 6.76 10.20 21.39
CA HIS A 130 6.81 11.66 21.59
C HIS A 130 5.43 12.30 21.65
N VAL A 131 4.45 11.77 20.91
CA VAL A 131 3.09 12.33 20.87
C VAL A 131 2.23 11.84 22.05
N SER A 132 2.36 10.56 22.43
CA SER A 132 1.46 9.93 23.42
C SER A 132 2.09 9.71 24.79
N GLY A 133 3.42 9.75 24.89
CA GLY A 133 4.11 9.31 26.11
C GLY A 133 4.05 7.80 26.35
N GLN A 134 3.52 7.02 25.40
CA GLN A 134 3.36 5.57 25.51
C GLN A 134 4.17 4.83 24.42
N PRO A 135 4.78 3.68 24.77
CA PRO A 135 5.52 2.89 23.77
C PRO A 135 4.56 2.30 22.72
N LEU A 136 5.03 2.22 21.46
CA LEU A 136 4.25 1.65 20.36
C LEU A 136 3.79 0.22 20.67
N SER A 137 4.61 -0.55 21.39
CA SER A 137 4.28 -1.92 21.79
C SER A 137 3.02 -2.02 22.67
N SER A 138 2.68 -1.00 23.47
CA SER A 138 1.49 -1.00 24.31
C SER A 138 0.19 -0.95 23.49
N PHE A 139 0.20 -0.28 22.34
CA PHE A 139 -0.97 -0.21 21.46
C PHE A 139 -1.28 -1.53 20.76
N HIS A 140 -0.29 -2.40 20.59
CA HIS A 140 -0.48 -3.72 19.96
C HIS A 140 -1.03 -4.80 20.90
N THR A 141 -1.01 -4.57 22.20
CA THR A 141 -1.48 -5.54 23.20
C THR A 141 -2.97 -5.41 23.50
N THR A 142 -3.59 -4.28 23.19
CA THR A 142 -4.96 -3.94 23.59
C THR A 142 -6.05 -4.54 22.69
N LYS A 143 -5.70 -5.35 21.68
CA LYS A 143 -6.67 -5.78 20.65
C LYS A 143 -6.85 -7.27 20.51
N LYS A 144 -7.86 -7.77 21.14
CA LYS A 144 -8.71 -8.88 20.66
C LYS A 144 -10.11 -8.86 21.30
N GLY A 145 -10.65 -7.69 21.59
CA GLY A 145 -11.95 -7.62 22.22
C GLY A 145 -12.77 -6.40 21.81
N ALA A 146 -13.88 -6.64 21.20
CA ALA A 146 -15.15 -5.94 21.31
C ALA A 146 -15.60 -4.90 20.27
N SER A 147 -14.77 -4.33 19.40
CA SER A 147 -15.31 -3.30 18.47
C SER A 147 -15.33 -3.67 16.99
N SER A 148 -14.55 -4.66 16.55
CA SER A 148 -14.41 -5.01 15.13
C SER A 148 -15.33 -6.15 14.66
N ALA A 149 -15.97 -6.86 15.56
CA ALA A 149 -16.79 -8.03 15.25
C ALA A 149 -17.97 -7.70 14.31
N SER A 150 -18.52 -6.48 14.39
CA SER A 150 -19.68 -6.08 13.59
C SER A 150 -19.32 -5.74 12.13
N ALA A 151 -18.19 -5.06 11.88
CA ALA A 151 -17.81 -4.70 10.52
C ALA A 151 -17.07 -5.85 9.79
N ALA A 152 -16.25 -6.61 10.51
CA ALA A 152 -15.54 -7.77 9.96
C ALA A 152 -16.49 -8.92 9.62
N SER A 153 -17.57 -9.09 10.41
CA SER A 153 -18.58 -10.16 10.18
C SER A 153 -19.40 -9.97 8.88
N ALA A 154 -19.46 -8.74 8.36
CA ALA A 154 -20.21 -8.41 7.15
C ALA A 154 -19.32 -8.28 5.89
N THR A 155 -18.01 -8.49 6.00
CA THR A 155 -17.05 -8.30 4.90
C THR A 155 -16.56 -9.64 4.40
N ALA A 156 -16.74 -9.92 3.09
CA ALA A 156 -16.14 -11.06 2.44
C ALA A 156 -14.79 -10.65 1.83
N LEU A 157 -13.75 -11.42 2.11
CA LEU A 157 -12.40 -11.18 1.58
C LEU A 157 -12.07 -12.22 0.50
N PHE A 158 -11.80 -11.74 -0.70
CA PHE A 158 -11.33 -12.56 -1.82
C PHE A 158 -9.91 -12.18 -2.18
N SER A 159 -9.06 -13.17 -2.46
CA SER A 159 -7.70 -12.94 -2.93
C SER A 159 -7.45 -13.68 -4.24
N LEU A 160 -6.83 -12.98 -5.19
CA LEU A 160 -6.36 -13.56 -6.44
C LEU A 160 -4.90 -13.98 -6.26
N GLU A 161 -4.68 -15.27 -6.09
CA GLU A 161 -3.34 -15.84 -5.79
C GLU A 161 -2.92 -16.80 -6.90
N PRO A 162 -1.75 -16.62 -7.53
CA PRO A 162 -1.29 -17.57 -8.53
C PRO A 162 -0.76 -18.84 -7.87
N ASN A 163 -1.15 -20.00 -8.39
CA ASN A 163 -0.56 -21.29 -8.04
C ASN A 163 0.82 -21.45 -8.68
N ASN A 164 0.99 -20.93 -9.92
CA ASN A 164 2.23 -21.01 -10.66
C ASN A 164 3.05 -19.73 -10.51
N ARG A 165 4.16 -19.82 -9.78
CA ARG A 165 5.07 -18.69 -9.58
C ARG A 165 5.73 -18.21 -10.88
N ALA A 166 6.03 -19.10 -11.80
CA ALA A 166 6.64 -18.73 -13.09
C ALA A 166 5.66 -17.89 -13.92
N TRP A 167 4.38 -18.28 -13.94
CA TRP A 167 3.33 -17.48 -14.58
C TRP A 167 3.27 -16.05 -14.01
N LEU A 168 3.30 -15.90 -12.68
CA LEU A 168 3.31 -14.57 -12.05
C LEU A 168 4.53 -13.76 -12.46
N HIS A 169 5.71 -14.39 -12.51
CA HIS A 169 6.94 -13.71 -12.90
C HIS A 169 6.91 -13.23 -14.35
N GLU A 170 6.32 -14.01 -15.23
CA GLU A 170 6.12 -13.66 -16.63
C GLU A 170 5.14 -12.49 -16.78
N ARG A 171 3.99 -12.54 -16.10
CA ARG A 171 3.00 -11.45 -16.06
C ARG A 171 3.60 -10.14 -15.55
N ILE A 172 4.45 -10.21 -14.52
CA ILE A 172 5.17 -9.04 -14.00
C ILE A 172 6.08 -8.45 -15.09
N ALA A 173 6.84 -9.29 -15.82
CA ALA A 173 7.72 -8.82 -16.86
C ALA A 173 6.94 -8.20 -18.03
N GLN A 174 5.91 -8.88 -18.52
CA GLN A 174 5.03 -8.38 -19.60
C GLN A 174 4.38 -7.03 -19.23
N ARG A 175 3.88 -6.91 -18.00
CA ARG A 175 3.30 -5.65 -17.51
C ARG A 175 4.34 -4.53 -17.46
N PHE A 176 5.56 -4.82 -16.98
CA PHE A 176 6.61 -3.82 -16.90
C PHE A 176 7.02 -3.34 -18.30
N ASP A 177 7.10 -4.26 -19.27
CA ASP A 177 7.37 -3.92 -20.66
C ASP A 177 6.27 -3.05 -21.28
N ALA A 178 5.00 -3.38 -21.01
CA ALA A 178 3.87 -2.57 -21.45
C ALA A 178 3.90 -1.15 -20.85
N MET A 179 4.27 -1.01 -19.57
CA MET A 179 4.44 0.30 -18.92
C MET A 179 5.56 1.11 -19.60
N LEU A 180 6.69 0.49 -19.89
CA LEU A 180 7.80 1.14 -20.63
C LEU A 180 7.35 1.61 -22.01
N ALA A 181 6.67 0.75 -22.75
CA ALA A 181 6.14 1.08 -24.08
C ALA A 181 5.09 2.21 -24.05
N ALA A 182 4.34 2.32 -22.94
CA ALA A 182 3.35 3.39 -22.71
C ALA A 182 3.97 4.73 -22.29
N GLY A 183 5.30 4.84 -22.13
CA GLY A 183 5.97 6.10 -21.77
C GLY A 183 6.21 6.30 -20.27
N PHE A 184 6.34 5.24 -19.50
CA PHE A 184 6.56 5.33 -18.06
C PHE A 184 7.77 6.19 -17.67
N MET A 185 8.87 6.13 -18.42
CA MET A 185 10.03 6.98 -18.15
C MET A 185 9.74 8.47 -18.38
N ASP A 186 8.87 8.81 -19.32
CA ASP A 186 8.48 10.20 -19.58
C ASP A 186 7.56 10.72 -18.48
N GLU A 187 6.67 9.87 -17.96
CA GLU A 187 5.88 10.20 -16.76
C GLU A 187 6.79 10.52 -15.57
N VAL A 188 7.83 9.73 -15.32
CA VAL A 188 8.76 9.99 -14.20
C VAL A 188 9.61 11.24 -14.45
N ARG A 189 10.03 11.51 -15.70
CA ARG A 189 10.73 12.76 -16.06
C ARG A 189 9.85 13.98 -15.78
N ALA A 190 8.57 13.92 -16.15
CA ALA A 190 7.62 15.00 -15.88
C ALA A 190 7.43 15.25 -14.38
N LEU A 191 7.31 14.19 -13.58
CA LEU A 191 7.27 14.30 -12.13
C LEU A 191 8.55 14.93 -11.56
N ARG A 192 9.71 14.51 -12.04
CA ARG A 192 11.00 15.06 -11.61
C ARG A 192 11.19 16.53 -12.01
N ALA A 193 10.71 16.92 -13.20
CA ALA A 193 10.79 18.28 -13.71
C ALA A 193 9.98 19.29 -12.89
N ARG A 194 9.07 18.87 -12.03
CA ARG A 194 8.36 19.73 -11.09
C ARG A 194 9.32 20.45 -10.12
N GLY A 195 10.43 19.80 -9.75
CA GLY A 195 11.45 20.38 -8.86
C GLY A 195 11.12 20.35 -7.37
N ASP A 196 9.89 20.01 -6.98
CA ASP A 196 9.43 19.92 -5.60
C ASP A 196 9.38 18.47 -5.06
N LEU A 197 9.55 17.47 -5.94
CA LEU A 197 9.55 16.06 -5.57
C LEU A 197 10.96 15.51 -5.38
N HIS A 198 11.10 14.52 -4.50
CA HIS A 198 12.37 13.85 -4.23
C HIS A 198 12.18 12.35 -3.95
N ALA A 199 13.24 11.56 -4.07
CA ALA A 199 13.22 10.09 -4.00
C ALA A 199 12.65 9.51 -2.69
N ASP A 200 12.69 10.27 -1.59
CA ASP A 200 12.25 9.82 -0.27
C ASP A 200 10.76 10.03 -0.01
N LEU A 201 10.06 10.71 -0.89
CA LEU A 201 8.60 10.85 -0.77
C LEU A 201 7.91 9.48 -0.83
N PRO A 202 6.84 9.25 -0.05
CA PRO A 202 6.08 8.00 -0.09
C PRO A 202 5.61 7.61 -1.49
N SER A 203 5.20 8.58 -2.30
CA SER A 203 4.81 8.41 -3.70
C SER A 203 5.96 7.93 -4.58
N MET A 204 7.13 8.53 -4.44
CA MET A 204 8.32 8.17 -5.23
C MET A 204 8.97 6.86 -4.78
N ARG A 205 8.68 6.38 -3.57
CA ARG A 205 9.08 5.04 -3.11
C ARG A 205 8.23 3.90 -3.67
N CYS A 206 7.18 4.19 -4.40
CA CYS A 206 6.43 3.16 -5.12
C CYS A 206 7.33 2.37 -6.06
N VAL A 207 7.07 1.04 -6.12
CA VAL A 207 7.83 0.15 -7.02
C VAL A 207 7.67 0.62 -8.47
N GLY A 208 8.76 0.65 -9.20
CA GLY A 208 8.85 1.24 -10.53
C GLY A 208 9.34 2.69 -10.47
N TYR A 209 8.62 3.58 -9.79
CA TYR A 209 9.00 4.99 -9.66
C TYR A 209 10.35 5.17 -8.99
N ARG A 210 10.58 4.49 -7.88
CA ARG A 210 11.88 4.53 -7.19
C ARG A 210 13.01 4.11 -8.12
N GLN A 211 12.88 2.99 -8.83
CA GLN A 211 13.92 2.50 -9.73
C GLN A 211 14.14 3.45 -10.91
N ALA A 212 13.06 4.04 -11.44
CA ALA A 212 13.16 5.04 -12.51
C ALA A 212 13.83 6.33 -12.04
N TRP A 213 13.51 6.80 -10.84
CA TRP A 213 14.16 7.98 -10.26
C TRP A 213 15.65 7.77 -10.04
N GLU A 214 16.03 6.63 -9.49
CA GLU A 214 17.44 6.25 -9.28
C GLU A 214 18.21 6.14 -10.63
N GLU A 215 17.57 5.67 -11.69
CA GLU A 215 18.15 5.61 -13.02
C GLU A 215 18.36 7.01 -13.62
N LEU A 216 17.39 7.90 -13.45
CA LEU A 216 17.52 9.31 -13.87
C LEU A 216 18.60 10.04 -13.06
N ASP A 217 18.75 9.75 -11.77
CA ASP A 217 19.85 10.29 -10.95
C ASP A 217 21.22 9.77 -11.41
N TYR A 218 21.28 8.49 -11.77
CA TYR A 218 22.51 7.91 -12.31
C TYR A 218 22.89 8.56 -13.64
N GLN A 219 21.91 8.72 -14.55
CA GLN A 219 22.10 9.42 -15.82
C GLN A 219 22.62 10.85 -15.59
N ALA A 220 21.97 11.62 -14.70
CA ALA A 220 22.35 13.01 -14.43
C ALA A 220 23.80 13.15 -13.94
N ARG A 221 24.26 12.17 -13.12
CA ARG A 221 25.67 12.14 -12.66
C ARG A 221 26.68 11.82 -13.77
N LYS A 222 26.26 11.13 -14.84
CA LYS A 222 27.10 10.79 -15.99
C LYS A 222 27.19 11.92 -17.02
N GLY A 223 26.26 12.84 -16.99
CA GLY A 223 26.13 13.96 -17.88
C GLY A 223 24.80 13.97 -18.64
N PRO A 224 24.38 15.14 -19.17
CA PRO A 224 23.05 15.31 -19.79
C PRO A 224 22.82 14.41 -21.00
N ASP A 225 23.88 14.07 -21.74
CA ASP A 225 23.82 13.26 -22.96
C ASP A 225 24.03 11.76 -22.69
N ALA A 226 24.21 11.34 -21.43
CA ALA A 226 24.41 9.94 -21.11
C ALA A 226 23.11 9.16 -21.38
N PRO A 227 23.18 8.01 -22.09
CA PRO A 227 22.00 7.19 -22.35
C PRO A 227 21.49 6.55 -21.06
N LEU A 228 20.15 6.41 -20.96
CA LEU A 228 19.55 5.57 -19.93
C LEU A 228 19.86 4.10 -20.18
N ASN A 229 20.19 3.38 -19.11
CA ASN A 229 20.34 1.93 -19.20
C ASN A 229 18.96 1.25 -18.99
N ILE A 230 18.12 1.33 -20.02
CA ILE A 230 16.75 0.76 -19.97
C ILE A 230 16.75 -0.74 -19.63
N PRO A 231 17.64 -1.59 -20.19
CA PRO A 231 17.70 -3.00 -19.81
C PRO A 231 17.94 -3.20 -18.29
N HIS A 232 18.89 -2.48 -17.72
CA HIS A 232 19.21 -2.55 -16.29
C HIS A 232 18.04 -2.02 -15.42
N PHE A 233 17.46 -0.89 -15.82
CA PHE A 233 16.28 -0.34 -15.14
C PHE A 233 15.11 -1.34 -15.16
N ARG A 234 14.82 -1.92 -16.33
CA ARG A 234 13.78 -2.95 -16.49
C ARG A 234 13.98 -4.12 -15.55
N GLU A 235 15.18 -4.68 -15.50
CA GLU A 235 15.50 -5.80 -14.61
C GLU A 235 15.26 -5.44 -13.14
N ARG A 236 15.77 -4.31 -12.69
CA ARG A 236 15.57 -3.83 -11.32
C ARG A 236 14.10 -3.62 -10.96
N GLY A 237 13.31 -3.06 -11.87
CA GLY A 237 11.88 -2.86 -11.70
C GLY A 237 11.11 -4.17 -11.59
N ILE A 238 11.43 -5.15 -12.44
CA ILE A 238 10.85 -6.50 -12.40
C ILE A 238 11.20 -7.19 -11.08
N VAL A 239 12.46 -7.16 -10.66
CA VAL A 239 12.90 -7.77 -9.38
C VAL A 239 12.18 -7.12 -8.21
N ALA A 240 12.09 -5.80 -8.15
CA ALA A 240 11.39 -5.09 -7.09
C ALA A 240 9.90 -5.43 -7.04
N THR A 241 9.25 -5.59 -8.20
CA THR A 241 7.85 -5.99 -8.32
C THR A 241 7.63 -7.43 -7.84
N ARG A 242 8.55 -8.37 -8.19
CA ARG A 242 8.51 -9.75 -7.67
C ARG A 242 8.63 -9.79 -6.13
N GLN A 243 9.48 -8.94 -5.56
CA GLN A 243 9.60 -8.81 -4.11
C GLN A 243 8.34 -8.22 -3.47
N LEU A 244 7.70 -7.25 -4.12
CA LEU A 244 6.40 -6.73 -3.67
C LEU A 244 5.35 -7.83 -3.67
N ALA A 245 5.21 -8.57 -4.76
CA ALA A 245 4.26 -9.69 -4.88
C ALA A 245 4.51 -10.77 -3.80
N LYS A 246 5.78 -11.11 -3.52
CA LYS A 246 6.13 -12.02 -2.41
C LYS A 246 5.62 -11.51 -1.06
N ARG A 247 5.76 -10.20 -0.78
CA ARG A 247 5.25 -9.60 0.45
C ARG A 247 3.72 -9.66 0.50
N GLN A 248 3.03 -9.36 -0.61
CA GLN A 248 1.57 -9.47 -0.68
C GLN A 248 1.09 -10.88 -0.34
N VAL A 249 1.67 -11.91 -0.95
CA VAL A 249 1.34 -13.32 -0.65
C VAL A 249 1.60 -13.67 0.81
N THR A 250 2.70 -13.18 1.38
CA THR A 250 3.01 -13.39 2.81
C THR A 250 1.94 -12.79 3.72
N TRP A 251 1.47 -11.58 3.41
CA TRP A 251 0.38 -10.94 4.13
C TRP A 251 -0.94 -11.69 3.97
N LEU A 252 -1.31 -12.07 2.75
CA LEU A 252 -2.53 -12.83 2.47
C LEU A 252 -2.58 -14.13 3.28
N ARG A 253 -1.46 -14.83 3.42
CA ARG A 253 -1.38 -16.04 4.24
C ARG A 253 -1.68 -15.81 5.73
N SER A 254 -1.50 -14.60 6.23
CA SER A 254 -1.89 -14.23 7.60
C SER A 254 -3.37 -13.89 7.77
N MET A 255 -4.16 -13.97 6.68
CA MET A 255 -5.60 -13.71 6.66
C MET A 255 -6.36 -15.02 6.34
N PRO A 256 -6.60 -15.88 7.32
CA PRO A 256 -7.17 -17.22 7.09
C PRO A 256 -8.60 -17.17 6.54
N GLU A 257 -9.34 -16.12 6.83
CA GLU A 257 -10.74 -15.93 6.41
C GLU A 257 -10.87 -15.59 4.91
N ARG A 258 -9.76 -15.39 4.19
CA ARG A 258 -9.81 -15.06 2.77
C ARG A 258 -10.26 -16.27 1.93
N HIS A 259 -11.07 -15.99 0.93
CA HIS A 259 -11.38 -16.93 -0.12
C HIS A 259 -10.35 -16.78 -1.25
N ALA A 260 -9.43 -17.73 -1.36
CA ALA A 260 -8.35 -17.68 -2.36
C ALA A 260 -8.85 -18.27 -3.70
N ILE A 261 -8.59 -17.52 -4.78
CA ILE A 261 -8.92 -17.92 -6.16
C ILE A 261 -7.64 -17.97 -6.97
N ALA A 262 -7.42 -19.06 -7.68
CA ALA A 262 -6.25 -19.28 -8.54
C ALA A 262 -6.30 -18.38 -9.77
N CYS A 263 -5.63 -17.22 -9.71
CA CYS A 263 -5.70 -16.21 -10.77
C CYS A 263 -4.95 -16.57 -12.06
N ASP A 264 -4.16 -17.63 -12.05
CA ASP A 264 -3.51 -18.24 -13.21
C ASP A 264 -4.38 -19.29 -13.93
N HIS A 265 -5.59 -19.53 -13.44
CA HIS A 265 -6.56 -20.39 -14.11
C HIS A 265 -7.45 -19.60 -15.07
N PRO A 266 -7.83 -20.14 -16.24
CA PRO A 266 -8.67 -19.43 -17.22
C PRO A 266 -10.06 -19.04 -16.69
N THR A 267 -10.59 -19.76 -15.71
CA THR A 267 -11.90 -19.53 -15.09
C THR A 267 -11.89 -18.60 -13.91
N ALA A 268 -10.71 -18.05 -13.52
CA ALA A 268 -10.57 -17.26 -12.30
C ALA A 268 -11.58 -16.12 -12.15
N VAL A 269 -11.88 -15.40 -13.24
CA VAL A 269 -12.86 -14.30 -13.23
C VAL A 269 -14.26 -14.83 -12.98
N ALA A 270 -14.66 -15.91 -13.64
CA ALA A 270 -15.97 -16.53 -13.47
C ALA A 270 -16.14 -17.07 -12.04
N GLU A 271 -15.12 -17.73 -11.51
CA GLU A 271 -15.08 -18.22 -10.12
C GLU A 271 -15.22 -17.10 -9.10
N LEU A 272 -14.50 -15.99 -9.30
CA LEU A 272 -14.61 -14.81 -8.44
C LEU A 272 -16.03 -14.24 -8.45
N VAL A 273 -16.61 -14.04 -9.64
CA VAL A 273 -17.97 -13.51 -9.77
C VAL A 273 -18.98 -14.42 -9.09
N GLN A 274 -18.90 -15.73 -9.31
CA GLN A 274 -19.80 -16.71 -8.67
C GLN A 274 -19.63 -16.68 -7.14
N ALA A 275 -18.41 -16.63 -6.63
CA ALA A 275 -18.15 -16.60 -5.20
C ALA A 275 -18.70 -15.33 -4.55
N VAL A 276 -18.58 -14.18 -5.21
CA VAL A 276 -19.16 -12.91 -4.74
C VAL A 276 -20.70 -13.00 -4.71
N LEU A 277 -21.32 -13.47 -5.79
CA LEU A 277 -22.79 -13.61 -5.87
C LEU A 277 -23.34 -14.57 -4.79
N LEU A 278 -22.67 -15.69 -4.54
CA LEU A 278 -23.05 -16.62 -3.47
C LEU A 278 -23.01 -15.95 -2.10
N ARG A 279 -22.01 -15.13 -1.83
CA ARG A 279 -21.92 -14.39 -0.56
C ARG A 279 -23.01 -13.34 -0.41
N LEU A 280 -23.34 -12.63 -1.48
CA LEU A 280 -24.44 -11.66 -1.47
C LEU A 280 -25.77 -12.33 -1.16
N ASN A 281 -26.11 -13.42 -1.86
CA ASN A 281 -27.32 -14.19 -1.63
C ASN A 281 -27.43 -14.76 -0.21
N GLN A 282 -26.29 -15.16 0.40
CA GLN A 282 -26.25 -15.61 1.79
C GLN A 282 -26.54 -14.46 2.76
N ALA A 283 -25.97 -13.28 2.53
CA ALA A 283 -26.19 -12.10 3.36
C ALA A 283 -27.66 -11.64 3.33
N GLU A 284 -28.30 -11.65 2.16
CA GLU A 284 -29.72 -11.31 2.01
C GLU A 284 -30.63 -12.28 2.76
N ARG A 285 -30.39 -13.59 2.66
CA ARG A 285 -31.15 -14.61 3.39
C ARG A 285 -31.02 -14.49 4.90
N SER A 286 -29.82 -14.15 5.39
CA SER A 286 -29.58 -13.94 6.81
C SER A 286 -30.29 -12.69 7.33
N ALA A 287 -30.34 -11.62 6.55
CA ALA A 287 -31.05 -10.38 6.88
C ALA A 287 -32.58 -10.57 6.90
N GLY A 288 -33.12 -11.35 5.94
CA GLY A 288 -34.56 -11.66 5.86
C GLY A 288 -35.03 -12.65 6.93
N ALA A 289 -34.15 -13.43 7.54
CA ALA A 289 -34.51 -14.39 8.61
C ALA A 289 -34.54 -13.72 10.02
N THR A 290 -34.06 -12.49 10.13
CA THR A 290 -34.00 -11.71 11.39
C THR A 290 -35.05 -10.59 11.44
N ALA A 291 -35.81 -10.39 10.38
CA ALA A 291 -36.92 -9.44 10.28
C ALA A 291 -38.26 -10.19 10.44
#